data_e57054be583f9f8fe211b8978c205a7d
#
_entry.id   e57054be583f9f8fe211b8978c205a7d
#
_cell.length_a   1.000
_cell.length_b   1.000
_cell.length_c   1.000
_cell.angle_alpha   90.00
_cell.angle_beta   90.00
_cell.angle_gamma   90.00
#
_symmetry.space_group_name_H-M   'P 1'
#
loop_
_entity.id
_entity.type
_entity.pdbx_description
1 polymer ?
#
loop_
_entity_poly.entity_id
_entity_poly.type
_entity_poly.pdbx_seq_one_letter_code
_entity_poly.pdbx_strand_id
1 'polypeptide(L)'
;MALASAAAAGVLLLGGCVEASGPKSAGHAAPVTGPAELWPGSKPAPAASPATGGQEKPQPLTAVPRVPSGDIRKVSAGSVLLAQIDADKRRDQPVFDEGEERTIRSCADRPGSGSCPVRAPEYHDLTGDGKDELIVGVRSGSNLLIIYAYTLKHGVVTSILDSTSSPQSVEVADHKLVIHEPGDAPGYESRTVYAWDARHQIMTIQDVGYGRRAPASPTSSGR
;
A
#
# COMPACT_ATOMS: atom_id res chain seq x y z
N MET A 1 -43.42 77.86 -16.69
CA MET A 1 -43.05 78.28 -18.04
C MET A 1 -42.10 77.25 -18.62
N ALA A 2 -42.52 76.67 -19.79
CA ALA A 2 -41.72 76.06 -20.85
C ALA A 2 -40.71 75.00 -20.46
N LEU A 3 -41.01 73.71 -20.71
CA LEU A 3 -40.89 72.91 -21.92
C LEU A 3 -39.50 72.88 -22.55
N ALA A 4 -38.84 71.75 -22.55
CA ALA A 4 -38.23 71.19 -23.72
C ALA A 4 -37.83 69.72 -23.48
N SER A 5 -38.47 68.84 -24.26
CA SER A 5 -38.12 67.42 -24.41
C SER A 5 -36.90 67.26 -25.35
N ALA A 6 -36.01 66.37 -25.06
CA ALA A 6 -35.11 65.83 -26.06
C ALA A 6 -34.96 64.30 -25.89
N ALA A 7 -35.53 63.57 -26.82
CA ALA A 7 -35.35 62.15 -27.00
C ALA A 7 -34.02 61.90 -27.69
N ALA A 8 -33.19 61.04 -27.17
CA ALA A 8 -31.99 60.51 -27.85
C ALA A 8 -32.10 58.99 -27.93
N ALA A 9 -32.20 58.49 -29.14
CA ALA A 9 -32.20 57.06 -29.47
C ALA A 9 -30.84 56.48 -29.27
N GLY A 10 -30.70 55.50 -28.38
CA GLY A 10 -29.52 54.71 -28.18
C GLY A 10 -29.49 53.47 -29.11
N VAL A 11 -28.51 53.43 -29.96
CA VAL A 11 -28.20 52.30 -30.83
C VAL A 11 -27.62 51.15 -30.03
N LEU A 12 -28.29 50.03 -30.05
CA LEU A 12 -27.79 48.77 -29.53
C LEU A 12 -26.75 48.17 -30.49
N LEU A 13 -25.49 48.23 -30.12
CA LEU A 13 -24.44 47.49 -30.79
C LEU A 13 -24.28 46.13 -30.05
N LEU A 14 -24.95 45.10 -30.54
CA LEU A 14 -24.71 43.71 -30.27
C LEU A 14 -23.48 43.26 -31.06
N GLY A 15 -22.29 43.44 -30.50
CA GLY A 15 -21.06 42.91 -31.04
C GLY A 15 -20.38 41.98 -30.06
N GLY A 16 -21.01 40.84 -29.79
CA GLY A 16 -20.41 39.77 -29.02
C GLY A 16 -19.79 38.73 -29.92
N CYS A 17 -18.55 38.93 -30.37
CA CYS A 17 -17.74 37.83 -30.88
C CYS A 17 -17.35 36.97 -29.69
N VAL A 18 -18.12 35.92 -29.41
CA VAL A 18 -17.67 34.80 -28.60
C VAL A 18 -16.67 34.03 -29.43
N GLU A 19 -15.40 34.29 -29.26
CA GLU A 19 -14.39 33.33 -29.65
C GLU A 19 -14.63 32.07 -28.83
N ALA A 20 -15.27 31.09 -29.46
CA ALA A 20 -15.32 29.73 -28.95
C ALA A 20 -13.88 29.19 -28.96
N SER A 21 -13.15 29.41 -27.87
CA SER A 21 -11.94 28.65 -27.61
C SER A 21 -12.36 27.18 -27.57
N GLY A 22 -12.02 26.45 -28.64
CA GLY A 22 -12.25 25.01 -28.72
C GLY A 22 -11.70 24.31 -27.47
N PRO A 23 -12.21 23.12 -27.16
CA PRO A 23 -11.77 22.39 -25.97
C PRO A 23 -10.25 22.25 -26.02
N LYS A 24 -9.57 22.87 -25.07
CA LYS A 24 -8.13 22.66 -24.88
C LYS A 24 -7.96 21.20 -24.48
N SER A 25 -7.23 20.45 -25.29
CA SER A 25 -6.82 19.11 -24.95
C SER A 25 -6.17 19.13 -23.56
N ALA A 26 -6.70 18.38 -22.62
CA ALA A 26 -6.21 18.33 -21.23
C ALA A 26 -4.88 17.55 -21.10
N GLY A 27 -4.10 17.47 -22.17
CA GLY A 27 -2.86 16.72 -22.20
C GLY A 27 -3.11 15.20 -22.09
N HIS A 28 -2.11 14.40 -22.35
CA HIS A 28 -2.17 12.99 -22.02
C HIS A 28 -2.21 12.84 -20.50
N ALA A 29 -3.28 12.25 -19.97
CA ALA A 29 -3.27 11.78 -18.59
C ALA A 29 -2.08 10.83 -18.43
N ALA A 30 -1.29 11.03 -17.36
CA ALA A 30 -0.25 10.06 -17.02
C ALA A 30 -0.89 8.66 -16.99
N PRO A 31 -0.22 7.62 -17.51
CA PRO A 31 -0.77 6.28 -17.47
C PRO A 31 -1.05 5.93 -16.00
N VAL A 32 -2.31 5.69 -15.68
CA VAL A 32 -2.70 5.18 -14.37
C VAL A 32 -2.16 3.77 -14.30
N THR A 33 -1.12 3.55 -13.51
CA THR A 33 -0.65 2.21 -13.21
C THR A 33 -1.74 1.54 -12.39
N GLY A 34 -2.32 0.47 -12.93
CA GLY A 34 -3.33 -0.32 -12.21
C GLY A 34 -2.76 -0.90 -10.91
N PRO A 35 -3.61 -1.47 -10.04
CA PRO A 35 -3.16 -2.15 -8.82
C PRO A 35 -2.08 -3.18 -9.13
N ALA A 36 -0.99 -3.18 -8.38
CA ALA A 36 0.05 -4.19 -8.44
C ALA A 36 -0.23 -5.26 -7.38
N GLU A 37 -0.57 -6.48 -7.83
CA GLU A 37 -0.76 -7.60 -6.91
C GLU A 37 0.60 -8.08 -6.39
N LEU A 38 0.72 -8.13 -5.06
CA LEU A 38 1.88 -8.67 -4.38
C LEU A 38 1.69 -10.19 -4.21
N TRP A 39 2.74 -10.95 -4.50
CA TRP A 39 2.78 -12.40 -4.34
C TRP A 39 1.61 -13.14 -5.02
N PRO A 40 1.40 -12.97 -6.32
CA PRO A 40 0.29 -13.57 -7.05
C PRO A 40 0.30 -15.10 -6.92
N GLY A 41 -0.90 -15.70 -6.96
CA GLY A 41 -1.06 -17.15 -6.83
C GLY A 41 -1.03 -17.68 -5.39
N SER A 42 -1.10 -16.82 -4.40
CA SER A 42 -1.35 -17.24 -3.01
C SER A 42 -2.71 -17.93 -2.92
N LYS A 43 -2.77 -19.12 -2.29
CA LYS A 43 -4.05 -19.80 -2.11
C LYS A 43 -4.87 -19.02 -1.08
N PRO A 44 -6.15 -18.72 -1.37
CA PRO A 44 -7.04 -18.12 -0.39
C PRO A 44 -7.12 -18.98 0.86
N ALA A 45 -7.02 -18.34 2.02
CA ALA A 45 -7.30 -18.98 3.29
C ALA A 45 -8.81 -19.11 3.52
N PRO A 46 -9.28 -20.04 4.36
CA PRO A 46 -10.64 -19.98 4.90
C PRO A 46 -10.88 -18.65 5.60
N ALA A 47 -12.15 -18.22 5.66
CA ALA A 47 -12.52 -16.99 6.37
C ALA A 47 -11.91 -16.98 7.78
N ALA A 48 -11.17 -15.93 8.05
CA ALA A 48 -10.57 -15.63 9.36
C ALA A 48 -11.04 -14.25 9.80
N SER A 49 -10.75 -13.91 11.04
CA SER A 49 -11.03 -12.55 11.55
C SER A 49 -10.38 -11.49 10.66
N PRO A 50 -10.99 -10.31 10.52
CA PRO A 50 -10.42 -9.21 9.75
C PRO A 50 -8.98 -8.90 10.16
N ALA A 51 -8.21 -8.36 9.21
CA ALA A 51 -6.85 -7.93 9.45
C ALA A 51 -6.75 -7.19 10.79
N THR A 52 -5.91 -7.71 11.67
CA THR A 52 -5.62 -7.11 12.96
C THR A 52 -4.17 -6.64 12.94
N GLY A 53 -3.92 -5.57 13.59
CA GLY A 53 -2.61 -4.97 13.67
C GLY A 53 -2.68 -3.51 13.22
N GLY A 54 -1.88 -2.75 13.83
CA GLY A 54 -1.69 -1.34 13.57
C GLY A 54 -0.58 -0.88 14.48
N GLN A 55 0.48 -0.42 13.87
CA GLN A 55 1.58 0.14 14.60
C GLN A 55 1.16 1.53 15.09
N GLU A 56 1.31 1.82 16.38
CA GLU A 56 0.96 3.14 16.93
C GLU A 56 2.01 4.21 16.60
N LYS A 57 3.25 3.80 16.38
CA LYS A 57 4.39 4.70 16.11
C LYS A 57 5.47 3.98 15.31
N PRO A 58 6.27 4.72 14.52
CA PRO A 58 7.37 4.14 13.76
C PRO A 58 8.42 3.53 14.69
N GLN A 59 8.98 2.39 14.25
CA GLN A 59 9.96 1.64 15.06
C GLN A 59 11.29 1.54 14.31
N PRO A 60 12.31 2.28 14.70
CA PRO A 60 13.62 2.19 14.07
C PRO A 60 14.32 0.87 14.43
N LEU A 61 14.83 0.18 13.41
CA LEU A 61 15.61 -1.05 13.54
C LEU A 61 17.10 -0.72 13.62
N THR A 62 17.56 -0.32 14.77
CA THR A 62 18.94 0.13 14.99
C THR A 62 19.99 -0.98 14.84
N ALA A 63 19.56 -2.25 14.85
CA ALA A 63 20.43 -3.40 14.58
C ALA A 63 20.79 -3.54 13.09
N VAL A 64 20.01 -2.92 12.20
CA VAL A 64 20.31 -2.87 10.75
C VAL A 64 21.32 -1.73 10.51
N PRO A 65 22.41 -1.98 9.79
CA PRO A 65 23.35 -0.92 9.42
C PRO A 65 22.68 0.25 8.71
N ARG A 66 23.15 1.45 8.95
CA ARG A 66 22.64 2.64 8.25
C ARG A 66 22.87 2.54 6.74
N VAL A 67 21.94 3.08 5.97
CA VAL A 67 21.93 3.11 4.50
C VAL A 67 22.18 4.53 4.00
N PRO A 68 23.43 4.95 3.86
CA PRO A 68 23.75 6.35 3.47
C PRO A 68 23.23 6.74 2.08
N SER A 69 23.05 5.73 1.18
CA SER A 69 22.54 5.97 -0.17
C SER A 69 21.08 6.41 -0.21
N GLY A 70 20.31 6.21 0.88
CA GLY A 70 18.88 6.46 0.89
C GLY A 70 18.05 5.48 0.04
N ASP A 71 18.65 4.39 -0.41
CA ASP A 71 18.01 3.37 -1.26
C ASP A 71 17.79 2.09 -0.46
N ILE A 72 16.55 1.80 -0.09
CA ILE A 72 16.18 0.64 0.72
C ILE A 72 16.43 -0.70 0.00
N ARG A 73 16.50 -0.69 -1.34
CA ARG A 73 16.79 -1.89 -2.14
C ARG A 73 18.21 -2.44 -1.90
N LYS A 74 19.09 -1.64 -1.31
CA LYS A 74 20.46 -2.04 -0.94
C LYS A 74 20.55 -2.76 0.41
N VAL A 75 19.43 -2.90 1.11
CA VAL A 75 19.37 -3.64 2.38
C VAL A 75 18.85 -5.05 2.11
N SER A 76 19.44 -6.04 2.76
CA SER A 76 18.91 -7.40 2.72
C SER A 76 17.54 -7.45 3.45
N ALA A 77 16.48 -7.79 2.74
CA ALA A 77 15.14 -7.95 3.32
C ALA A 77 15.13 -8.98 4.46
N GLY A 78 15.88 -10.07 4.31
CA GLY A 78 16.05 -11.07 5.36
C GLY A 78 16.70 -10.49 6.60
N SER A 79 17.76 -9.70 6.46
CA SER A 79 18.42 -9.04 7.60
C SER A 79 17.49 -8.06 8.31
N VAL A 80 16.66 -7.34 7.57
CA VAL A 80 15.63 -6.45 8.14
C VAL A 80 14.59 -7.24 8.93
N LEU A 81 14.08 -8.33 8.35
CA LEU A 81 13.11 -9.20 9.02
C LEU A 81 13.68 -9.80 10.31
N LEU A 82 14.91 -10.30 10.29
CA LEU A 82 15.55 -10.86 11.49
C LEU A 82 15.74 -9.80 12.58
N ALA A 83 16.12 -8.59 12.21
CA ALA A 83 16.21 -7.46 13.13
C ALA A 83 14.85 -7.08 13.73
N GLN A 84 13.76 -7.17 12.94
CA GLN A 84 12.39 -6.98 13.41
C GLN A 84 12.02 -8.04 14.45
N ILE A 85 12.20 -9.33 14.13
CA ILE A 85 11.92 -10.44 15.06
C ILE A 85 12.67 -10.25 16.39
N ASP A 86 13.95 -9.89 16.33
CA ASP A 86 14.73 -9.65 17.53
C ASP A 86 14.24 -8.41 18.31
N ALA A 87 13.76 -7.39 17.60
CA ALA A 87 13.18 -6.21 18.23
C ALA A 87 11.85 -6.53 18.93
N ASP A 88 10.99 -7.35 18.31
CA ASP A 88 9.72 -7.78 18.89
C ASP A 88 9.94 -8.60 20.16
N LYS A 89 10.88 -9.53 20.13
CA LYS A 89 11.26 -10.31 21.32
C LYS A 89 11.77 -9.44 22.45
N ARG A 90 12.60 -8.43 22.16
CA ARG A 90 13.08 -7.50 23.21
C ARG A 90 11.96 -6.67 23.84
N ARG A 91 10.83 -6.51 23.14
CA ARG A 91 9.63 -5.82 23.65
C ARG A 91 8.64 -6.76 24.35
N ASP A 92 9.00 -8.05 24.47
CA ASP A 92 8.10 -9.09 24.97
C ASP A 92 6.82 -9.24 24.11
N GLN A 93 6.97 -9.05 22.80
CA GLN A 93 5.90 -9.13 21.79
C GLN A 93 6.29 -10.06 20.63
N PRO A 94 6.65 -11.34 20.90
CA PRO A 94 7.02 -12.27 19.83
C PRO A 94 5.82 -12.55 18.94
N VAL A 95 6.03 -12.40 17.62
CA VAL A 95 5.00 -12.64 16.60
C VAL A 95 5.01 -14.10 16.15
N PHE A 96 6.18 -14.74 16.17
CA PHE A 96 6.38 -16.11 15.70
C PHE A 96 6.71 -17.02 16.88
N ASP A 97 6.25 -18.28 16.82
CA ASP A 97 6.71 -19.29 17.74
C ASP A 97 8.18 -19.70 17.46
N GLU A 98 8.79 -20.48 18.37
CA GLU A 98 10.18 -20.86 18.23
C GLU A 98 10.47 -21.74 17.01
N GLY A 99 9.49 -22.53 16.55
CA GLY A 99 9.61 -23.39 15.35
C GLY A 99 9.58 -22.57 14.07
N GLU A 100 8.62 -21.65 13.99
CA GLU A 100 8.50 -20.69 12.90
C GLU A 100 9.74 -19.81 12.80
N GLU A 101 10.18 -19.25 13.94
CA GLU A 101 11.38 -18.42 13.97
C GLU A 101 12.62 -19.16 13.46
N ARG A 102 12.84 -20.41 13.92
CA ARG A 102 13.95 -21.24 13.41
C ARG A 102 13.88 -21.46 11.91
N THR A 103 12.67 -21.72 11.39
CA THR A 103 12.45 -21.90 9.95
C THR A 103 12.75 -20.62 9.19
N ILE A 104 12.25 -19.47 9.65
CA ILE A 104 12.52 -18.15 9.07
C ILE A 104 14.03 -17.89 9.04
N ARG A 105 14.72 -18.06 10.17
CA ARG A 105 16.17 -17.82 10.27
C ARG A 105 16.99 -18.71 9.34
N SER A 106 16.53 -19.92 9.06
CA SER A 106 17.23 -20.85 8.18
C SER A 106 17.16 -20.49 6.69
N CYS A 107 16.25 -19.60 6.28
CA CYS A 107 16.01 -19.27 4.88
C CYS A 107 15.86 -17.78 4.58
N ALA A 108 15.98 -16.90 5.57
CA ALA A 108 15.80 -15.46 5.41
C ALA A 108 16.78 -14.81 4.41
N ASP A 109 17.92 -15.44 4.12
CA ASP A 109 18.88 -15.03 3.10
C ASP A 109 18.36 -15.26 1.66
N ARG A 110 17.35 -16.11 1.50
CA ARG A 110 16.74 -16.49 0.21
C ARG A 110 15.22 -16.41 0.26
N PRO A 111 14.65 -15.23 0.53
CA PRO A 111 13.21 -15.05 0.61
C PRO A 111 12.55 -15.41 -0.74
N GLY A 112 11.34 -15.94 -0.67
CA GLY A 112 10.58 -16.39 -1.84
C GLY A 112 11.00 -17.76 -2.40
N SER A 113 12.00 -18.43 -1.81
CA SER A 113 12.47 -19.74 -2.28
C SER A 113 11.67 -20.91 -1.67
N GLY A 114 11.18 -21.81 -2.50
CA GLY A 114 10.66 -23.14 -2.10
C GLY A 114 9.74 -23.14 -0.88
N SER A 115 10.19 -23.81 0.19
CA SER A 115 9.44 -23.94 1.44
C SER A 115 9.65 -22.80 2.42
N CYS A 116 10.46 -21.79 2.09
CA CYS A 116 10.66 -20.63 2.96
C CYS A 116 9.34 -19.91 3.24
N PRO A 117 8.98 -19.65 4.49
CA PRO A 117 7.76 -18.90 4.79
C PRO A 117 7.86 -17.42 4.41
N VAL A 118 9.08 -16.90 4.26
CA VAL A 118 9.33 -15.51 3.87
C VAL A 118 9.07 -15.36 2.36
N ARG A 119 8.17 -14.47 2.00
CA ARG A 119 7.85 -14.14 0.61
C ARG A 119 8.99 -13.36 -0.05
N ALA A 120 9.03 -13.35 -1.38
CA ALA A 120 9.91 -12.44 -2.09
C ALA A 120 9.65 -10.99 -1.65
N PRO A 121 10.71 -10.20 -1.41
CA PRO A 121 10.52 -8.81 -1.00
C PRO A 121 9.90 -7.99 -2.13
N GLU A 122 8.99 -7.10 -1.78
CA GLU A 122 8.36 -6.16 -2.70
C GLU A 122 8.78 -4.73 -2.37
N TYR A 123 8.82 -3.87 -3.39
CA TYR A 123 9.30 -2.50 -3.24
C TYR A 123 8.37 -1.54 -3.97
N HIS A 124 7.67 -0.70 -3.21
CA HIS A 124 6.70 0.26 -3.72
C HIS A 124 6.75 1.53 -2.90
N ASP A 125 6.50 2.67 -3.55
CA ASP A 125 6.34 3.95 -2.87
C ASP A 125 4.97 3.97 -2.16
N LEU A 126 4.98 3.72 -0.85
CA LEU A 126 3.78 3.74 0.01
C LEU A 126 3.59 5.10 0.70
N THR A 127 4.63 5.92 0.78
CA THR A 127 4.59 7.20 1.47
C THR A 127 4.29 8.38 0.54
N GLY A 128 4.40 8.16 -0.78
CA GLY A 128 4.19 9.20 -1.80
C GLY A 128 5.36 10.18 -1.92
N ASP A 129 6.55 9.81 -1.42
CA ASP A 129 7.74 10.67 -1.46
C ASP A 129 8.65 10.38 -2.67
N GLY A 130 8.25 9.44 -3.53
CA GLY A 130 8.97 9.02 -4.72
C GLY A 130 10.09 8.02 -4.44
N LYS A 131 10.18 7.48 -3.24
CA LYS A 131 11.11 6.42 -2.87
C LYS A 131 10.35 5.16 -2.51
N ASP A 132 10.98 4.03 -2.77
CA ASP A 132 10.37 2.76 -2.41
C ASP A 132 10.45 2.49 -0.92
N GLU A 133 9.40 1.89 -0.38
CA GLU A 133 9.37 1.15 0.86
C GLU A 133 9.60 -0.34 0.58
N LEU A 134 10.19 -1.03 1.55
CA LEU A 134 10.33 -2.49 1.53
C LEU A 134 9.12 -3.13 2.19
N ILE A 135 8.45 -4.02 1.48
CA ILE A 135 7.33 -4.83 1.99
C ILE A 135 7.81 -6.28 2.13
N VAL A 136 7.62 -6.84 3.32
CA VAL A 136 7.99 -8.23 3.61
C VAL A 136 6.77 -8.97 4.11
N GLY A 137 6.41 -10.06 3.42
CA GLY A 137 5.35 -10.97 3.84
C GLY A 137 5.95 -12.25 4.45
N VAL A 138 5.39 -12.71 5.56
CA VAL A 138 5.80 -13.96 6.20
C VAL A 138 4.57 -14.82 6.47
N ARG A 139 4.55 -16.03 5.94
CA ARG A 139 3.50 -17.00 6.25
C ARG A 139 3.70 -17.54 7.67
N SER A 140 2.62 -17.57 8.45
CA SER A 140 2.59 -18.16 9.80
C SER A 140 1.41 -19.12 9.90
N GLY A 141 1.64 -20.26 10.51
CA GLY A 141 0.64 -21.30 10.58
C GLY A 141 0.12 -21.76 9.20
N SER A 142 -1.16 -22.12 9.13
CA SER A 142 -1.77 -22.61 7.89
C SER A 142 -2.25 -21.51 6.96
N ASN A 143 -2.64 -20.34 7.51
CA ASN A 143 -3.44 -19.36 6.76
C ASN A 143 -3.05 -17.89 6.98
N LEU A 144 -2.19 -17.60 7.95
CA LEU A 144 -1.83 -16.23 8.27
C LEU A 144 -0.69 -15.73 7.38
N LEU A 145 -0.76 -14.46 7.05
CA LEU A 145 0.32 -13.68 6.47
C LEU A 145 0.56 -12.47 7.36
N ILE A 146 1.76 -12.40 7.89
CA ILE A 146 2.24 -11.22 8.60
C ILE A 146 2.92 -10.33 7.56
N ILE A 147 2.50 -9.06 7.49
CA ILE A 147 2.99 -8.10 6.51
C ILE A 147 3.66 -6.96 7.26
N TYR A 148 4.93 -6.76 6.99
CA TYR A 148 5.70 -5.61 7.45
C TYR A 148 5.97 -4.66 6.30
N ALA A 149 5.94 -3.35 6.57
CA ALA A 149 6.49 -2.36 5.67
C ALA A 149 7.54 -1.51 6.39
N TYR A 150 8.62 -1.19 5.65
CA TYR A 150 9.76 -0.44 6.18
C TYR A 150 10.13 0.69 5.25
N THR A 151 10.42 1.85 5.83
CA THR A 151 10.97 3.01 5.13
C THR A 151 12.37 3.35 5.64
N LEU A 152 13.06 4.25 4.96
CA LEU A 152 14.34 4.81 5.41
C LEU A 152 14.14 6.20 6.00
N LYS A 153 14.37 6.34 7.31
CA LYS A 153 14.42 7.64 7.99
C LYS A 153 15.84 8.02 8.32
N HIS A 154 16.37 9.03 7.64
CA HIS A 154 17.76 9.46 7.81
C HIS A 154 18.76 8.29 7.69
N GLY A 155 18.51 7.38 6.76
CA GLY A 155 19.32 6.19 6.53
C GLY A 155 19.13 5.07 7.55
N VAL A 156 18.17 5.18 8.48
CA VAL A 156 17.78 4.11 9.41
C VAL A 156 16.56 3.40 8.90
N VAL A 157 16.62 2.06 8.77
CA VAL A 157 15.45 1.24 8.46
C VAL A 157 14.46 1.36 9.60
N THR A 158 13.25 1.75 9.27
CA THR A 158 12.18 2.02 10.25
C THR A 158 10.92 1.28 9.85
N SER A 159 10.39 0.44 10.72
CA SER A 159 9.10 -0.22 10.52
C SER A 159 7.99 0.83 10.61
N ILE A 160 7.08 0.78 9.63
CA ILE A 160 5.93 1.69 9.51
C ILE A 160 4.59 0.94 9.40
N LEU A 161 4.63 -0.38 9.25
CA LEU A 161 3.47 -1.26 9.27
C LEU A 161 3.84 -2.61 9.85
N ASP A 162 2.95 -3.12 10.69
CA ASP A 162 2.87 -4.49 11.16
C ASP A 162 1.39 -4.90 11.09
N SER A 163 1.06 -5.88 10.27
CA SER A 163 -0.31 -6.35 10.07
C SER A 163 -0.35 -7.85 9.94
N THR A 164 -1.32 -8.48 10.58
CA THR A 164 -1.61 -9.90 10.45
C THR A 164 -2.95 -10.09 9.78
N SER A 165 -3.01 -10.90 8.74
CA SER A 165 -4.20 -11.13 7.93
C SER A 165 -4.24 -12.54 7.37
N SER A 166 -5.40 -12.93 6.80
CA SER A 166 -5.56 -14.18 6.02
C SER A 166 -5.94 -13.84 4.58
N PRO A 167 -5.04 -13.24 3.80
CA PRO A 167 -5.42 -12.60 2.55
C PRO A 167 -5.75 -13.59 1.45
N GLN A 168 -6.71 -13.20 0.59
CA GLN A 168 -6.90 -13.74 -0.75
C GLN A 168 -5.97 -13.06 -1.74
N SER A 169 -5.82 -11.75 -1.63
CA SER A 169 -4.85 -10.95 -2.36
C SER A 169 -4.34 -9.78 -1.51
N VAL A 170 -3.15 -9.34 -1.84
CA VAL A 170 -2.54 -8.13 -1.31
C VAL A 170 -2.10 -7.29 -2.51
N GLU A 171 -2.45 -6.03 -2.54
CA GLU A 171 -2.21 -5.15 -3.67
C GLU A 171 -1.63 -3.81 -3.20
N VAL A 172 -0.86 -3.18 -4.07
CA VAL A 172 -0.48 -1.78 -3.93
C VAL A 172 -1.17 -0.98 -5.03
N ALA A 173 -1.91 0.03 -4.64
CA ALA A 173 -2.60 0.95 -5.53
C ALA A 173 -2.56 2.36 -4.95
N ASP A 174 -2.12 3.33 -5.75
CA ASP A 174 -2.12 4.75 -5.36
C ASP A 174 -1.48 4.97 -3.97
N HIS A 175 -0.26 4.46 -3.78
CA HIS A 175 0.52 4.51 -2.52
C HIS A 175 -0.16 3.86 -1.30
N LYS A 176 -1.14 2.99 -1.52
CA LYS A 176 -1.88 2.30 -0.46
C LYS A 176 -1.67 0.82 -0.55
N LEU A 177 -1.58 0.16 0.61
CA LEU A 177 -1.61 -1.28 0.69
C LEU A 177 -3.07 -1.72 0.91
N VAL A 178 -3.56 -2.58 0.02
CA VAL A 178 -4.93 -3.09 0.04
C VAL A 178 -4.89 -4.58 0.29
N ILE A 179 -5.57 -5.03 1.33
CA ILE A 179 -5.66 -6.43 1.71
C ILE A 179 -7.10 -6.89 1.50
N HIS A 180 -7.30 -7.91 0.69
CA HIS A 180 -8.58 -8.58 0.48
C HIS A 180 -8.59 -9.90 1.24
N GLU A 181 -9.58 -10.12 2.06
CA GLU A 181 -9.75 -11.35 2.85
C GLU A 181 -11.09 -12.01 2.56
N PRO A 182 -11.22 -13.34 2.75
CA PRO A 182 -12.53 -14.00 2.64
C PRO A 182 -13.52 -13.38 3.61
N GLY A 183 -14.71 -13.06 3.13
CA GLY A 183 -15.82 -12.66 4.00
C GLY A 183 -16.50 -13.87 4.66
N ASP A 184 -17.39 -13.60 5.61
CA ASP A 184 -18.14 -14.61 6.37
C ASP A 184 -19.12 -15.42 5.50
N ALA A 185 -19.51 -14.90 4.35
CA ALA A 185 -20.40 -15.57 3.40
C ALA A 185 -19.68 -15.88 2.09
N PRO A 186 -20.00 -17.01 1.44
CA PRO A 186 -19.44 -17.35 0.13
C PRO A 186 -19.67 -16.24 -0.90
N GLY A 187 -18.61 -15.86 -1.60
CA GLY A 187 -18.64 -14.78 -2.59
C GLY A 187 -18.59 -13.37 -2.03
N TYR A 188 -18.39 -13.21 -0.73
CA TYR A 188 -18.10 -11.95 -0.08
C TYR A 188 -16.63 -11.86 0.32
N GLU A 189 -16.14 -10.63 0.44
CA GLU A 189 -14.79 -10.31 0.90
C GLU A 189 -14.82 -9.10 1.82
N SER A 190 -13.87 -9.03 2.72
CA SER A 190 -13.49 -7.79 3.39
C SER A 190 -12.29 -7.18 2.66
N ARG A 191 -12.24 -5.86 2.66
CA ARG A 191 -11.16 -5.08 2.06
C ARG A 191 -10.66 -4.08 3.10
N THR A 192 -9.40 -4.22 3.50
CA THR A 192 -8.73 -3.28 4.40
C THR A 192 -7.72 -2.46 3.62
N VAL A 193 -7.78 -1.15 3.75
CA VAL A 193 -6.88 -0.20 3.08
C VAL A 193 -5.99 0.47 4.11
N TYR A 194 -4.68 0.28 3.98
CA TYR A 194 -3.68 1.01 4.73
C TYR A 194 -3.14 2.15 3.88
N ALA A 195 -3.08 3.34 4.46
CA ALA A 195 -2.50 4.52 3.83
C ALA A 195 -1.50 5.20 4.78
N TRP A 196 -0.56 5.93 4.19
CA TRP A 196 0.42 6.70 4.93
C TRP A 196 -0.21 7.83 5.75
N ASP A 197 0.04 7.82 7.04
CA ASP A 197 -0.25 8.93 7.93
C ASP A 197 1.03 9.74 8.18
N ALA A 198 1.15 10.85 7.50
CA ALA A 198 2.32 11.72 7.58
C ALA A 198 2.50 12.33 8.99
N ARG A 199 1.42 12.46 9.76
CA ARG A 199 1.46 13.01 11.12
C ARG A 199 2.09 12.02 12.11
N HIS A 200 1.66 10.75 12.04
CA HIS A 200 2.15 9.69 12.90
C HIS A 200 3.35 8.95 12.29
N GLN A 201 3.58 9.15 10.99
CA GLN A 201 4.65 8.52 10.21
C GLN A 201 4.60 6.99 10.20
N ILE A 202 3.40 6.46 10.05
CA ILE A 202 3.09 5.03 9.92
C ILE A 202 1.99 4.84 8.88
N MET A 203 1.82 3.60 8.43
CA MET A 203 0.63 3.20 7.68
C MET A 203 -0.51 2.93 8.65
N THR A 204 -1.66 3.55 8.42
CA THR A 204 -2.87 3.37 9.25
C THR A 204 -4.03 2.87 8.41
N ILE A 205 -4.98 2.20 9.04
CA ILE A 205 -6.21 1.80 8.38
C ILE A 205 -6.99 3.07 8.02
N GLN A 206 -7.15 3.31 6.72
CA GLN A 206 -7.93 4.42 6.17
C GLN A 206 -9.38 4.02 5.90
N ASP A 207 -9.59 2.78 5.47
CA ASP A 207 -10.89 2.27 5.07
C ASP A 207 -11.00 0.77 5.32
N VAL A 208 -12.18 0.32 5.72
CA VAL A 208 -12.56 -1.09 5.82
C VAL A 208 -13.89 -1.27 5.12
N GLY A 209 -13.88 -1.97 4.00
CA GLY A 209 -15.06 -2.30 3.21
C GLY A 209 -15.44 -3.77 3.35
N TYR A 210 -16.73 -4.07 3.23
CA TYR A 210 -17.26 -5.42 3.13
C TYR A 210 -18.23 -5.48 1.95
N GLY A 211 -18.04 -6.43 1.05
CA GLY A 211 -18.85 -6.48 -0.15
C GLY A 211 -18.77 -7.79 -0.91
N ARG A 212 -19.49 -7.88 -2.03
CA ARG A 212 -19.33 -9.00 -2.94
C ARG A 212 -17.99 -8.92 -3.64
N ARG A 213 -17.32 -10.05 -3.72
CA ARG A 213 -16.07 -10.19 -4.47
C ARG A 213 -16.30 -9.79 -5.92
N ALA A 214 -15.46 -8.90 -6.43
CA ALA A 214 -15.46 -8.57 -7.84
C ALA A 214 -15.10 -9.81 -8.68
N PRO A 215 -15.76 -10.05 -9.83
CA PRO A 215 -15.32 -11.11 -10.72
C PRO A 215 -13.88 -10.83 -11.15
N ALA A 216 -13.05 -11.91 -11.16
CA ALA A 216 -11.67 -11.80 -11.61
C ALA A 216 -11.66 -11.17 -13.01
N SER A 217 -10.89 -10.09 -13.19
CA SER A 217 -10.69 -9.49 -14.50
C SER A 217 -10.11 -10.57 -15.44
N PRO A 218 -10.64 -10.73 -16.65
CA PRO A 218 -10.09 -11.69 -17.58
C PRO A 218 -8.62 -11.33 -17.86
N THR A 219 -7.74 -12.25 -17.55
CA THR A 219 -6.31 -12.13 -17.88
C THR A 219 -6.21 -11.93 -19.38
N SER A 220 -5.78 -10.76 -19.82
CA SER A 220 -5.52 -10.51 -21.23
C SER A 220 -4.34 -11.40 -21.65
N SER A 221 -4.65 -12.57 -22.18
CA SER A 221 -3.66 -13.43 -22.84
C SER A 221 -3.23 -12.67 -24.10
N GLY A 222 -2.15 -11.90 -23.99
CA GLY A 222 -1.46 -11.35 -25.16
C GLY A 222 -0.97 -12.52 -26.03
N ARG A 223 -1.45 -12.57 -27.26
CA ARG A 223 -0.86 -13.39 -28.35
C ARG A 223 0.38 -12.70 -28.87
#